data_dba5375838b60b81024723791d5b42c4
#
_entry.id   dba5375838b60b81024723791d5b42c4
#
_cell.length_a   1.000
_cell.length_b   1.000
_cell.length_c   1.000
_cell.angle_alpha   90.00
_cell.angle_beta   90.00
_cell.angle_gamma   90.00
#
_symmetry.space_group_name_H-M   'P 1'
#
loop_
_entity.id
_entity.type
_entity.pdbx_description
1 polymer ?
#
loop_
_entity_poly.entity_id
_entity_poly.type
_entity_poly.pdbx_seq_one_letter_code
_entity_poly.pdbx_strand_id
1 'polypeptide(L)'
;MSKHLGQVQAAVEDFAEYAELVLGRSPNTVKGYVADLKGLAGYADTFDAFTLDALRRWLADAMGAGKSRATLARRTAAARAFSTWAYRQGYISTDAAARLKAPKVNRPLPTVVKGERAGELVEAGTADDAHPAEYLRDRAMLELLYATGIRVGELTGLNLGDVDLARGLAHVTGKGNKQRVVPFGDEATAAVSEWLEFGRAELAGNTQAMFVGSRGGRIDQRQVRRIVERAGQRAGVEHVSPHTLRHTTATHMLEGGADLRVVQEMLGHSSLQTTQIYTHVSAQRLKRVYDQAHPRA
;
A
#
# COMPACT_ATOMS: atom_id res chain seq x y z
N MET A 1 -30.72 25.11 -3.24
CA MET A 1 -29.68 26.11 -2.91
C MET A 1 -28.34 25.55 -3.39
N SER A 2 -27.87 26.03 -4.53
CA SER A 2 -26.55 25.66 -5.05
C SER A 2 -25.50 26.27 -4.10
N LYS A 3 -24.72 25.44 -3.38
CA LYS A 3 -23.58 25.94 -2.60
C LYS A 3 -22.56 26.46 -3.61
N HIS A 4 -22.37 27.78 -3.67
CA HIS A 4 -21.22 28.34 -4.38
C HIS A 4 -19.96 27.75 -3.73
N LEU A 5 -19.23 26.96 -4.48
CA LEU A 5 -17.89 26.49 -4.11
C LEU A 5 -16.99 27.74 -4.00
N GLY A 6 -16.24 27.87 -2.91
CA GLY A 6 -15.26 28.94 -2.79
C GLY A 6 -14.15 28.84 -3.84
N GLN A 7 -13.46 29.95 -4.11
CA GLN A 7 -12.42 30.00 -5.14
C GLN A 7 -11.32 28.92 -4.93
N VAL A 8 -10.85 28.79 -3.70
CA VAL A 8 -9.82 27.78 -3.37
C VAL A 8 -10.34 26.38 -3.57
N GLN A 9 -11.59 26.10 -3.19
CA GLN A 9 -12.16 24.78 -3.34
C GLN A 9 -12.40 24.40 -4.81
N ALA A 10 -12.82 25.33 -5.66
CA ALA A 10 -12.96 25.12 -7.10
C ALA A 10 -11.58 24.82 -7.72
N ALA A 11 -10.55 25.58 -7.37
CA ALA A 11 -9.20 25.38 -7.87
C ALA A 11 -8.50 24.09 -7.40
N VAL A 12 -9.02 23.42 -6.35
CA VAL A 12 -8.51 22.10 -5.91
C VAL A 12 -8.74 21.02 -6.96
N GLU A 13 -9.78 21.11 -7.78
CA GLU A 13 -10.06 20.15 -8.85
C GLU A 13 -9.04 20.33 -9.99
N ASP A 14 -8.77 21.56 -10.41
CA ASP A 14 -7.75 21.86 -11.42
C ASP A 14 -6.33 21.47 -10.95
N PHE A 15 -6.05 21.72 -9.66
CA PHE A 15 -4.81 21.24 -9.04
C PHE A 15 -4.70 19.73 -9.01
N ALA A 16 -5.79 19.00 -8.82
CA ALA A 16 -5.78 17.54 -8.82
C ALA A 16 -5.33 17.00 -10.18
N GLU A 17 -5.87 17.55 -11.26
CA GLU A 17 -5.47 17.22 -12.63
C GLU A 17 -3.99 17.54 -12.89
N TYR A 18 -3.55 18.74 -12.51
CA TYR A 18 -2.13 19.13 -12.59
C TYR A 18 -1.22 18.18 -11.80
N ALA A 19 -1.64 17.80 -10.59
CA ALA A 19 -0.85 16.91 -9.73
C ALA A 19 -0.71 15.51 -10.35
N GLU A 20 -1.73 15.02 -11.04
CA GLU A 20 -1.72 13.74 -11.71
C GLU A 20 -0.91 13.80 -13.02
N LEU A 21 -1.25 14.73 -13.92
CA LEU A 21 -0.72 14.76 -15.28
C LEU A 21 0.66 15.39 -15.37
N VAL A 22 0.93 16.45 -14.61
CA VAL A 22 2.19 17.21 -14.70
C VAL A 22 3.19 16.79 -13.62
N LEU A 23 2.73 16.61 -12.36
CA LEU A 23 3.62 16.19 -11.28
C LEU A 23 3.78 14.67 -11.19
N GLY A 24 3.06 13.88 -11.99
CA GLY A 24 3.12 12.41 -12.00
C GLY A 24 2.77 11.79 -10.65
N ARG A 25 1.88 12.43 -9.88
CA ARG A 25 1.48 11.90 -8.57
C ARG A 25 0.54 10.71 -8.75
N SER A 26 0.67 9.71 -7.86
CA SER A 26 -0.25 8.55 -7.93
C SER A 26 -1.68 8.97 -7.62
N PRO A 27 -2.72 8.28 -8.18
CA PRO A 27 -4.13 8.57 -7.88
C PRO A 27 -4.45 8.61 -6.38
N ASN A 28 -3.81 7.75 -5.58
CA ASN A 28 -3.97 7.76 -4.12
C ASN A 28 -3.36 8.99 -3.46
N THR A 29 -2.23 9.50 -3.98
CA THR A 29 -1.62 10.75 -3.49
C THR A 29 -2.52 11.93 -3.82
N VAL A 30 -3.05 11.99 -5.05
CA VAL A 30 -3.98 13.04 -5.50
C VAL A 30 -5.26 13.02 -4.66
N LYS A 31 -5.89 11.85 -4.47
CA LYS A 31 -7.04 11.69 -3.56
C LYS A 31 -6.75 12.20 -2.15
N GLY A 32 -5.57 11.88 -1.61
CA GLY A 32 -5.13 12.35 -0.31
C GLY A 32 -4.98 13.87 -0.24
N TYR A 33 -4.38 14.48 -1.27
CA TYR A 33 -4.23 15.93 -1.38
C TYR A 33 -5.58 16.64 -1.49
N VAL A 34 -6.45 16.17 -2.37
CA VAL A 34 -7.82 16.71 -2.52
C VAL A 34 -8.60 16.64 -1.22
N ALA A 35 -8.58 15.48 -0.55
CA ALA A 35 -9.27 15.31 0.73
C ALA A 35 -8.76 16.25 1.82
N ASP A 36 -7.44 16.48 1.87
CA ASP A 36 -6.84 17.43 2.82
C ASP A 36 -7.20 18.88 2.47
N LEU A 37 -7.08 19.26 1.21
CA LEU A 37 -7.35 20.64 0.75
C LEU A 37 -8.83 21.01 0.85
N LYS A 38 -9.76 20.06 0.66
CA LYS A 38 -11.18 20.27 0.94
C LYS A 38 -11.44 20.70 2.39
N GLY A 39 -10.64 20.20 3.33
CA GLY A 39 -10.69 20.63 4.73
C GLY A 39 -10.15 22.04 4.99
N LEU A 40 -9.54 22.67 4.01
CA LEU A 40 -9.03 24.05 4.10
C LEU A 40 -10.11 25.12 3.85
N ALA A 41 -11.23 24.77 3.22
CA ALA A 41 -12.30 25.70 2.83
C ALA A 41 -12.84 26.54 4.00
N GLY A 42 -12.86 26.00 5.22
CA GLY A 42 -13.26 26.74 6.43
C GLY A 42 -12.25 27.78 6.93
N TYR A 43 -11.03 27.80 6.36
CA TYR A 43 -9.92 28.68 6.76
C TYR A 43 -9.51 29.66 5.66
N ALA A 44 -9.68 29.26 4.41
CA ALA A 44 -9.33 30.07 3.23
C ALA A 44 -10.26 29.70 2.07
N ASP A 45 -11.36 30.41 1.93
CA ASP A 45 -12.34 30.18 0.87
C ASP A 45 -11.98 30.94 -0.42
N THR A 46 -11.26 32.07 -0.29
CA THR A 46 -10.77 32.88 -1.40
C THR A 46 -9.24 32.83 -1.45
N PHE A 47 -8.65 33.20 -2.60
CA PHE A 47 -7.21 33.28 -2.71
C PHE A 47 -6.58 34.40 -1.85
N ASP A 48 -7.30 35.49 -1.59
CA ASP A 48 -6.86 36.55 -0.67
C ASP A 48 -6.79 36.04 0.78
N ALA A 49 -7.70 35.14 1.16
CA ALA A 49 -7.68 34.48 2.47
C ALA A 49 -6.65 33.34 2.59
N PHE A 50 -6.07 32.90 1.47
CA PHE A 50 -5.09 31.82 1.42
C PHE A 50 -3.71 32.33 1.87
N THR A 51 -3.58 32.57 3.16
CA THR A 51 -2.37 33.15 3.80
C THR A 51 -1.63 32.10 4.63
N LEU A 52 -0.36 32.39 4.95
CA LEU A 52 0.44 31.55 5.85
C LEU A 52 -0.26 31.36 7.22
N ASP A 53 -0.93 32.40 7.73
CA ASP A 53 -1.61 32.35 9.02
C ASP A 53 -2.88 31.50 8.96
N ALA A 54 -3.64 31.54 7.87
CA ALA A 54 -4.77 30.65 7.65
C ALA A 54 -4.32 29.18 7.62
N LEU A 55 -3.22 28.89 6.89
CA LEU A 55 -2.63 27.55 6.82
C LEU A 55 -2.11 27.05 8.18
N ARG A 56 -1.51 27.94 8.97
CA ARG A 56 -1.05 27.61 10.33
C ARG A 56 -2.22 27.31 11.26
N ARG A 57 -3.29 28.10 11.23
CA ARG A 57 -4.52 27.85 12.02
C ARG A 57 -5.13 26.49 11.64
N TRP A 58 -5.29 26.22 10.34
CA TRP A 58 -5.80 24.94 9.86
C TRP A 58 -5.01 23.73 10.38
N LEU A 59 -3.67 23.82 10.43
CA LEU A 59 -2.81 22.77 10.97
C LEU A 59 -2.85 22.71 12.50
N ALA A 60 -2.93 23.85 13.18
CA ALA A 60 -3.01 23.92 14.64
C ALA A 60 -4.32 23.30 15.14
N ASP A 61 -5.45 23.61 14.51
CA ASP A 61 -6.74 23.04 14.88
C ASP A 61 -6.79 21.54 14.62
N ALA A 62 -6.16 21.07 13.52
CA ALA A 62 -6.02 19.66 13.25
C ALA A 62 -5.17 18.95 14.33
N MET A 63 -4.13 19.62 14.82
CA MET A 63 -3.30 19.13 15.91
C MET A 63 -4.09 19.10 17.24
N GLY A 64 -4.84 20.15 17.54
CA GLY A 64 -5.74 20.22 18.70
C GLY A 64 -6.84 19.14 18.66
N ALA A 65 -7.33 18.78 17.47
CA ALA A 65 -8.26 17.67 17.26
C ALA A 65 -7.62 16.28 17.28
N GLY A 66 -6.36 16.16 17.73
CA GLY A 66 -5.68 14.87 17.91
C GLY A 66 -5.23 14.18 16.61
N LYS A 67 -5.16 14.90 15.47
CA LYS A 67 -4.66 14.29 14.23
C LYS A 67 -3.19 13.90 14.35
N SER A 68 -2.84 12.73 13.81
CA SER A 68 -1.48 12.20 13.88
C SER A 68 -0.45 13.11 13.18
N ARG A 69 0.80 13.07 13.63
CA ARG A 69 1.93 13.79 13.00
C ARG A 69 2.08 13.45 11.52
N ALA A 70 1.79 12.20 11.12
CA ALA A 70 1.80 11.77 9.73
C ALA A 70 0.71 12.48 8.90
N THR A 71 -0.50 12.64 9.47
CA THR A 71 -1.59 13.40 8.86
C THR A 71 -1.22 14.86 8.69
N LEU A 72 -0.65 15.48 9.72
CA LEU A 72 -0.21 16.88 9.66
C LEU A 72 0.91 17.09 8.63
N ALA A 73 1.87 16.17 8.54
CA ALA A 73 2.92 16.21 7.53
C ALA A 73 2.36 16.09 6.11
N ARG A 74 1.37 15.19 5.89
CA ARG A 74 0.69 15.06 4.59
C ARG A 74 -0.10 16.30 4.23
N ARG A 75 -0.86 16.90 5.18
CA ARG A 75 -1.57 18.17 4.98
C ARG A 75 -0.61 19.30 4.61
N THR A 76 0.52 19.39 5.31
CA THR A 76 1.56 20.37 4.99
C THR A 76 2.10 20.18 3.56
N ALA A 77 2.34 18.94 3.14
CA ALA A 77 2.80 18.62 1.79
C ALA A 77 1.76 19.00 0.73
N ALA A 78 0.47 18.70 0.98
CA ALA A 78 -0.64 19.09 0.10
C ALA A 78 -0.75 20.61 -0.03
N ALA A 79 -0.73 21.34 1.09
CA ALA A 79 -0.79 22.80 1.10
C ALA A 79 0.39 23.45 0.35
N ARG A 80 1.61 22.92 0.53
CA ARG A 80 2.80 23.42 -0.19
C ARG A 80 2.70 23.19 -1.69
N ALA A 81 2.28 21.97 -2.09
CA ALA A 81 2.13 21.66 -3.51
C ALA A 81 1.05 22.53 -4.17
N PHE A 82 -0.09 22.71 -3.51
CA PHE A 82 -1.16 23.60 -3.98
C PHE A 82 -0.74 25.05 -4.05
N SER A 83 -0.09 25.57 -3.00
CA SER A 83 0.38 26.96 -2.94
C SER A 83 1.39 27.28 -4.05
N THR A 84 2.36 26.39 -4.26
CA THR A 84 3.34 26.54 -5.35
C THR A 84 2.66 26.53 -6.73
N TRP A 85 1.67 25.67 -6.93
CA TRP A 85 0.87 25.64 -8.14
C TRP A 85 0.05 26.92 -8.31
N ALA A 86 -0.71 27.34 -7.29
CA ALA A 86 -1.52 28.55 -7.32
C ALA A 86 -0.69 29.80 -7.62
N TYR A 87 0.53 29.89 -7.05
CA TYR A 87 1.49 30.94 -7.36
C TYR A 87 1.91 30.92 -8.83
N ARG A 88 2.21 29.75 -9.38
CA ARG A 88 2.61 29.60 -10.79
C ARG A 88 1.48 29.91 -11.77
N GLN A 89 0.23 29.69 -11.36
CA GLN A 89 -0.96 30.02 -12.15
C GLN A 89 -1.37 31.50 -12.01
N GLY A 90 -0.70 32.27 -11.13
CA GLY A 90 -1.02 33.69 -10.89
C GLY A 90 -2.26 33.93 -10.02
N TYR A 91 -2.80 32.88 -9.37
CA TYR A 91 -3.93 33.01 -8.42
C TYR A 91 -3.54 33.74 -7.14
N ILE A 92 -2.28 33.64 -6.72
CA ILE A 92 -1.69 34.31 -5.56
C ILE A 92 -0.37 34.98 -5.96
N SER A 93 -0.06 36.13 -5.37
CA SER A 93 1.15 36.91 -5.67
C SER A 93 2.41 36.36 -5.00
N THR A 94 2.27 35.52 -3.98
CA THR A 94 3.40 34.90 -3.24
C THR A 94 3.04 33.48 -2.87
N ASP A 95 4.05 32.57 -2.80
CA ASP A 95 3.83 31.20 -2.31
C ASP A 95 3.61 31.21 -0.79
N ALA A 96 2.36 31.28 -0.36
CA ALA A 96 1.94 31.41 1.04
C ALA A 96 2.44 30.24 1.91
N ALA A 97 2.57 29.04 1.34
CA ALA A 97 3.00 27.84 2.08
C ALA A 97 4.52 27.59 2.03
N ALA A 98 5.32 28.43 1.36
CA ALA A 98 6.78 28.23 1.25
C ALA A 98 7.47 28.08 2.61
N ARG A 99 7.02 28.85 3.61
CA ARG A 99 7.54 28.83 4.98
C ARG A 99 6.83 27.86 5.93
N LEU A 100 5.85 27.09 5.45
CA LEU A 100 5.12 26.13 6.28
C LEU A 100 6.02 24.94 6.63
N LYS A 101 6.24 24.68 7.91
CA LYS A 101 7.08 23.58 8.35
C LYS A 101 6.23 22.36 8.66
N ALA A 102 6.60 21.22 8.10
CA ALA A 102 5.99 19.94 8.48
C ALA A 102 6.51 19.50 9.85
N PRO A 103 5.66 18.93 10.72
CA PRO A 103 6.13 18.34 11.96
C PRO A 103 7.05 17.14 11.65
N LYS A 104 8.10 16.97 12.43
CA LYS A 104 8.95 15.78 12.35
C LYS A 104 8.10 14.55 12.70
N VAL A 105 8.02 13.60 11.78
CA VAL A 105 7.35 12.32 11.99
C VAL A 105 8.38 11.35 12.57
N ASN A 106 8.27 11.05 13.86
CA ASN A 106 9.00 9.93 14.43
C ASN A 106 8.41 8.66 13.83
N ARG A 107 9.16 7.98 13.00
CA ARG A 107 8.82 6.64 12.53
C ARG A 107 9.46 5.65 13.51
N PRO A 108 8.69 4.96 14.37
CA PRO A 108 9.24 3.86 15.15
C PRO A 108 9.84 2.84 14.17
N LEU A 109 10.89 2.15 14.61
CA LEU A 109 11.43 1.05 13.83
C LEU A 109 10.31 0.04 13.55
N PRO A 110 10.20 -0.46 12.32
CA PRO A 110 9.18 -1.45 11.98
C PRO A 110 9.33 -2.68 12.90
N THR A 111 8.22 -3.17 13.42
CA THR A 111 8.18 -4.42 14.16
C THR A 111 8.48 -5.57 13.20
N VAL A 112 9.43 -6.43 13.54
CA VAL A 112 9.69 -7.69 12.84
C VAL A 112 9.01 -8.81 13.63
N VAL A 113 8.20 -9.61 12.98
CA VAL A 113 7.58 -10.80 13.59
C VAL A 113 8.62 -11.91 13.59
N LYS A 114 8.90 -12.55 14.73
CA LYS A 114 9.85 -13.66 14.82
C LYS A 114 9.41 -14.84 13.95
N GLY A 115 10.36 -15.63 13.42
CA GLY A 115 10.11 -16.68 12.44
C GLY A 115 8.99 -17.66 12.81
N GLU A 116 9.04 -18.24 14.03
CA GLU A 116 7.99 -19.14 14.52
C GLU A 116 6.61 -18.46 14.56
N ARG A 117 6.54 -17.26 15.13
CA ARG A 117 5.28 -16.49 15.18
C ARG A 117 4.79 -16.01 13.82
N ALA A 118 5.69 -15.84 12.86
CA ALA A 118 5.28 -15.51 11.49
C ALA A 118 4.58 -16.71 10.84
N GLY A 119 5.04 -17.95 11.09
CA GLY A 119 4.36 -19.17 10.71
C GLY A 119 2.97 -19.29 11.37
N GLU A 120 2.90 -19.16 12.70
CA GLU A 120 1.63 -19.17 13.45
C GLU A 120 0.64 -18.12 12.94
N LEU A 121 1.11 -16.91 12.63
CA LEU A 121 0.27 -15.84 12.10
C LEU A 121 -0.35 -16.20 10.75
N VAL A 122 0.42 -16.79 9.87
CA VAL A 122 -0.03 -17.18 8.54
C VAL A 122 -0.99 -18.36 8.61
N GLU A 123 -0.74 -19.32 9.51
CA GLU A 123 -1.59 -20.49 9.76
C GLU A 123 -2.85 -20.15 10.54
N ALA A 124 -2.79 -19.15 11.41
CA ALA A 124 -3.93 -18.72 12.22
C ALA A 124 -5.16 -18.29 11.39
N GLY A 125 -4.96 -17.93 10.14
CA GLY A 125 -6.01 -17.61 9.19
C GLY A 125 -7.13 -16.75 9.77
N THR A 126 -8.35 -16.94 9.30
CA THR A 126 -9.55 -16.40 9.91
C THR A 126 -10.19 -17.44 10.85
N ALA A 127 -10.93 -16.97 11.84
CA ALA A 127 -11.48 -17.73 12.95
C ALA A 127 -12.30 -18.94 12.58
N ASP A 128 -12.51 -19.80 13.59
CA ASP A 128 -13.42 -20.93 13.62
C ASP A 128 -14.86 -20.62 13.16
N ASP A 129 -15.28 -19.35 13.16
CA ASP A 129 -16.60 -18.88 12.70
C ASP A 129 -16.61 -18.39 11.25
N ALA A 130 -15.48 -18.43 10.52
CA ALA A 130 -15.44 -17.97 9.13
C ALA A 130 -16.00 -19.05 8.19
N HIS A 131 -16.68 -18.61 7.12
CA HIS A 131 -17.06 -19.51 6.03
C HIS A 131 -15.81 -20.23 5.51
N PRO A 132 -15.82 -21.56 5.28
CA PRO A 132 -14.64 -22.31 4.86
C PRO A 132 -13.90 -21.71 3.69
N ALA A 133 -14.63 -21.20 2.69
CA ALA A 133 -14.02 -20.53 1.55
C ALA A 133 -13.32 -19.20 1.92
N GLU A 134 -13.83 -18.47 2.91
CA GLU A 134 -13.14 -17.25 3.40
C GLU A 134 -11.85 -17.59 4.15
N TYR A 135 -11.84 -18.69 4.92
CA TYR A 135 -10.65 -19.20 5.57
C TYR A 135 -9.55 -19.55 4.55
N LEU A 136 -9.89 -20.33 3.51
CA LEU A 136 -8.94 -20.70 2.45
C LEU A 136 -8.38 -19.46 1.73
N ARG A 137 -9.25 -18.48 1.42
CA ARG A 137 -8.85 -17.20 0.84
C ARG A 137 -7.85 -16.46 1.73
N ASP A 138 -8.19 -16.32 2.99
CA ASP A 138 -7.42 -15.51 3.93
C ASP A 138 -6.05 -16.14 4.21
N ARG A 139 -6.00 -17.49 4.36
CA ARG A 139 -4.76 -18.26 4.46
C ARG A 139 -3.89 -18.07 3.21
N ALA A 140 -4.44 -18.22 2.02
CA ALA A 140 -3.71 -18.04 0.77
C ALA A 140 -3.13 -16.60 0.63
N MET A 141 -3.89 -15.58 1.05
CA MET A 141 -3.40 -14.21 1.05
C MET A 141 -2.28 -13.97 2.05
N LEU A 142 -2.38 -14.52 3.26
CA LEU A 142 -1.36 -14.39 4.30
C LEU A 142 -0.06 -15.08 3.89
N GLU A 143 -0.15 -16.32 3.39
CA GLU A 143 0.99 -17.06 2.85
C GLU A 143 1.66 -16.28 1.73
N LEU A 144 0.92 -15.83 0.74
CA LEU A 144 1.50 -15.12 -0.40
C LEU A 144 2.11 -13.78 0.00
N LEU A 145 1.51 -13.04 0.94
CA LEU A 145 2.09 -11.80 1.48
C LEU A 145 3.40 -12.05 2.20
N TYR A 146 3.46 -13.09 3.02
CA TYR A 146 4.67 -13.42 3.77
C TYR A 146 5.75 -14.03 2.87
N ALA A 147 5.39 -14.95 1.99
CA ALA A 147 6.33 -15.55 1.05
C ALA A 147 7.00 -14.52 0.13
N THR A 148 6.23 -13.61 -0.44
CA THR A 148 6.71 -12.70 -1.49
C THR A 148 7.07 -11.30 -1.02
N GLY A 149 6.55 -10.89 0.14
CA GLY A 149 6.66 -9.51 0.61
C GLY A 149 6.03 -8.47 -0.32
N ILE A 150 5.09 -8.84 -1.20
CA ILE A 150 4.42 -7.90 -2.11
C ILE A 150 3.57 -6.88 -1.35
N ARG A 151 3.29 -5.74 -2.00
CA ARG A 151 2.42 -4.72 -1.41
C ARG A 151 0.97 -5.18 -1.43
N VAL A 152 0.18 -4.73 -0.44
CA VAL A 152 -1.26 -5.04 -0.41
C VAL A 152 -1.97 -4.66 -1.70
N GLY A 153 -1.58 -3.57 -2.36
CA GLY A 153 -2.14 -3.17 -3.66
C GLY A 153 -1.75 -4.10 -4.80
N GLU A 154 -0.55 -4.67 -4.75
CA GLU A 154 -0.09 -5.67 -5.70
C GLU A 154 -0.86 -6.99 -5.50
N LEU A 155 -1.03 -7.45 -4.24
CA LEU A 155 -1.84 -8.63 -3.92
C LEU A 155 -3.28 -8.50 -4.42
N THR A 156 -3.95 -7.40 -4.08
CA THR A 156 -5.35 -7.18 -4.51
C THR A 156 -5.48 -6.98 -6.01
N GLY A 157 -4.41 -6.61 -6.70
CA GLY A 157 -4.35 -6.45 -8.15
C GLY A 157 -4.22 -7.76 -8.93
N LEU A 158 -3.78 -8.85 -8.29
CA LEU A 158 -3.55 -10.13 -8.99
C LEU A 158 -4.80 -10.67 -9.66
N ASN A 159 -4.62 -11.23 -10.84
CA ASN A 159 -5.58 -12.03 -11.58
C ASN A 159 -5.15 -13.50 -11.57
N LEU A 160 -6.02 -14.39 -11.99
CA LEU A 160 -5.73 -15.82 -12.08
C LEU A 160 -4.50 -16.12 -12.97
N GLY A 161 -4.35 -15.41 -14.09
CA GLY A 161 -3.24 -15.58 -15.01
C GLY A 161 -1.90 -14.98 -14.55
N ASP A 162 -1.88 -14.25 -13.42
CA ASP A 162 -0.66 -13.63 -12.91
C ASP A 162 0.13 -14.58 -11.98
N VAL A 163 -0.39 -15.77 -11.66
CA VAL A 163 0.23 -16.73 -10.74
C VAL A 163 0.49 -18.05 -11.45
N ASP A 164 1.76 -18.45 -11.51
CA ASP A 164 2.23 -19.72 -12.05
C ASP A 164 2.57 -20.65 -10.86
N LEU A 165 1.62 -21.50 -10.48
CA LEU A 165 1.79 -22.44 -9.37
C LEU A 165 2.84 -23.51 -9.67
N ALA A 166 2.96 -23.93 -10.93
CA ALA A 166 3.92 -24.97 -11.30
C ALA A 166 5.37 -24.50 -11.13
N ARG A 167 5.61 -23.18 -11.26
CA ARG A 167 6.94 -22.59 -11.11
C ARG A 167 7.12 -21.84 -9.77
N GLY A 168 6.07 -21.68 -8.98
CA GLY A 168 6.10 -20.86 -7.77
C GLY A 168 6.42 -19.39 -8.05
N LEU A 169 5.82 -18.79 -9.06
CA LEU A 169 6.09 -17.42 -9.51
C LEU A 169 4.80 -16.60 -9.59
N ALA A 170 4.85 -15.34 -9.16
CA ALA A 170 3.77 -14.37 -9.35
C ALA A 170 4.25 -13.13 -10.10
N HIS A 171 3.47 -12.69 -11.09
CA HIS A 171 3.68 -11.45 -11.83
C HIS A 171 2.93 -10.32 -11.15
N VAL A 172 3.65 -9.38 -10.58
CA VAL A 172 3.05 -8.26 -9.83
C VAL A 172 3.27 -6.93 -10.53
N THR A 173 2.23 -6.11 -10.56
CA THR A 173 2.26 -4.78 -11.15
C THR A 173 2.32 -3.74 -10.04
N GLY A 174 3.43 -3.00 -9.97
CA GLY A 174 3.69 -1.97 -8.97
C GLY A 174 3.31 -0.56 -9.45
N LYS A 175 3.78 0.44 -8.69
CA LYS A 175 3.57 1.87 -9.00
C LYS A 175 4.14 2.22 -10.37
N GLY A 176 3.36 2.96 -11.16
CA GLY A 176 3.76 3.37 -12.53
C GLY A 176 3.69 2.25 -13.54
N ASN A 177 2.83 1.25 -13.31
CA ASN A 177 2.64 0.08 -14.18
C ASN A 177 3.92 -0.75 -14.39
N LYS A 178 4.88 -0.68 -13.45
CA LYS A 178 6.10 -1.47 -13.52
C LYS A 178 5.81 -2.89 -13.06
N GLN A 179 6.12 -3.86 -13.90
CA GLN A 179 5.94 -5.28 -13.61
C GLN A 179 7.24 -5.88 -13.07
N ARG A 180 7.11 -6.87 -12.19
CA ARG A 180 8.18 -7.74 -11.75
C ARG A 180 7.66 -9.13 -11.43
N VAL A 181 8.54 -10.10 -11.46
CA VAL A 181 8.27 -11.48 -11.04
C VAL A 181 8.79 -11.66 -9.62
N VAL A 182 7.98 -12.30 -8.78
CA VAL A 182 8.36 -12.65 -7.41
C VAL A 182 8.19 -14.15 -7.20
N PRO A 183 9.18 -14.85 -6.63
CA PRO A 183 9.06 -16.26 -6.29
C PRO A 183 8.29 -16.47 -4.99
N PHE A 184 7.69 -17.65 -4.83
CA PHE A 184 7.11 -18.13 -3.58
C PHE A 184 7.36 -19.65 -3.45
N GLY A 185 7.28 -20.15 -2.22
CA GLY A 185 7.61 -21.54 -1.88
C GLY A 185 6.38 -22.46 -1.88
N ASP A 186 6.64 -23.68 -1.42
CA ASP A 186 5.67 -24.77 -1.46
C ASP A 186 4.47 -24.53 -0.55
N GLU A 187 4.66 -23.91 0.62
CA GLU A 187 3.56 -23.57 1.53
C GLU A 187 2.57 -22.59 0.91
N ALA A 188 3.09 -21.53 0.28
CA ALA A 188 2.23 -20.58 -0.43
C ALA A 188 1.57 -21.22 -1.66
N THR A 189 2.27 -22.13 -2.35
CA THR A 189 1.73 -22.89 -3.48
C THR A 189 0.55 -23.74 -3.02
N ALA A 190 0.71 -24.50 -1.93
CA ALA A 190 -0.35 -25.33 -1.36
C ALA A 190 -1.57 -24.49 -0.95
N ALA A 191 -1.37 -23.42 -0.19
CA ALA A 191 -2.45 -22.58 0.27
C ALA A 191 -3.22 -21.89 -0.89
N VAL A 192 -2.50 -21.45 -1.93
CA VAL A 192 -3.12 -20.86 -3.12
C VAL A 192 -3.86 -21.91 -3.94
N SER A 193 -3.32 -23.13 -4.07
CA SER A 193 -3.99 -24.23 -4.76
C SER A 193 -5.30 -24.61 -4.08
N GLU A 194 -5.28 -24.80 -2.75
CA GLU A 194 -6.49 -25.08 -1.96
C GLU A 194 -7.56 -23.98 -2.12
N TRP A 195 -7.13 -22.70 -2.10
CA TRP A 195 -8.03 -21.59 -2.34
C TRP A 195 -8.69 -21.66 -3.72
N LEU A 196 -7.91 -21.92 -4.77
CA LEU A 196 -8.42 -21.96 -6.13
C LEU A 196 -9.34 -23.16 -6.38
N GLU A 197 -9.00 -24.32 -5.79
CA GLU A 197 -9.74 -25.57 -6.00
C GLU A 197 -11.03 -25.62 -5.17
N PHE A 198 -10.99 -25.24 -3.90
CA PHE A 198 -12.09 -25.49 -2.95
C PHE A 198 -12.81 -24.22 -2.47
N GLY A 199 -12.17 -23.06 -2.52
CA GLY A 199 -12.76 -21.87 -1.92
C GLY A 199 -13.23 -20.82 -2.92
N ARG A 200 -12.46 -20.58 -3.97
CA ARG A 200 -12.72 -19.44 -4.85
C ARG A 200 -14.06 -19.53 -5.57
N ALA A 201 -14.43 -20.70 -6.05
CA ALA A 201 -15.68 -20.90 -6.79
C ALA A 201 -16.93 -20.58 -5.96
N GLU A 202 -16.87 -20.75 -4.64
CA GLU A 202 -17.98 -20.44 -3.73
C GLU A 202 -18.21 -18.93 -3.54
N LEU A 203 -17.13 -18.14 -3.64
CA LEU A 203 -17.18 -16.69 -3.38
C LEU A 203 -17.15 -15.84 -4.64
N ALA A 204 -16.56 -16.33 -5.74
CA ALA A 204 -16.30 -15.53 -6.92
C ALA A 204 -17.55 -15.34 -7.79
N GLY A 205 -17.84 -14.06 -8.10
CA GLY A 205 -18.68 -13.71 -9.24
C GLY A 205 -17.94 -13.81 -10.56
N ASN A 206 -18.46 -13.18 -11.60
CA ASN A 206 -17.80 -13.09 -12.91
C ASN A 206 -16.60 -12.13 -12.87
N THR A 207 -15.45 -12.64 -12.41
CA THR A 207 -14.22 -11.84 -12.27
C THR A 207 -12.96 -12.69 -12.48
N GLN A 208 -11.95 -12.10 -13.08
CA GLN A 208 -10.60 -12.69 -13.20
C GLN A 208 -9.74 -12.43 -11.97
N ALA A 209 -10.25 -11.70 -10.97
CA ALA A 209 -9.49 -11.42 -9.75
C ALA A 209 -9.09 -12.72 -9.06
N MET A 210 -7.82 -12.83 -8.66
CA MET A 210 -7.30 -13.94 -7.88
C MET A 210 -8.01 -14.04 -6.53
N PHE A 211 -8.08 -12.93 -5.81
CA PHE A 211 -8.74 -12.84 -4.52
C PHE A 211 -10.01 -12.01 -4.59
N VAL A 212 -11.09 -12.56 -4.03
CA VAL A 212 -12.42 -11.97 -4.06
C VAL A 212 -12.93 -11.68 -2.64
N GLY A 213 -13.73 -10.64 -2.51
CA GLY A 213 -14.46 -10.33 -1.28
C GLY A 213 -15.76 -11.11 -1.19
N SER A 214 -16.47 -11.01 -0.04
CA SER A 214 -17.75 -11.70 0.21
C SER A 214 -18.88 -11.34 -0.77
N ARG A 215 -18.73 -10.25 -1.56
CA ARG A 215 -19.68 -9.87 -2.60
C ARG A 215 -19.29 -10.36 -4.00
N GLY A 216 -18.32 -11.25 -4.11
CA GLY A 216 -17.90 -11.90 -5.35
C GLY A 216 -17.00 -11.06 -6.28
N GLY A 217 -16.80 -9.78 -6.00
CA GLY A 217 -15.88 -8.91 -6.74
C GLY A 217 -14.46 -8.95 -6.17
N ARG A 218 -13.52 -8.29 -6.85
CA ARG A 218 -12.14 -8.15 -6.38
C ARG A 218 -12.09 -7.65 -4.94
N ILE A 219 -11.28 -8.30 -4.11
CA ILE A 219 -11.11 -7.92 -2.71
C ILE A 219 -10.46 -6.53 -2.58
N ASP A 220 -10.88 -5.75 -1.61
CA ASP A 220 -10.34 -4.43 -1.36
C ASP A 220 -9.20 -4.45 -0.35
N GLN A 221 -8.29 -3.48 -0.46
CA GLN A 221 -7.10 -3.39 0.39
C GLN A 221 -7.43 -3.20 1.88
N ARG A 222 -8.59 -2.63 2.23
CA ARG A 222 -8.99 -2.42 3.63
C ARG A 222 -9.40 -3.76 4.24
N GLN A 223 -10.09 -4.60 3.47
CA GLN A 223 -10.45 -5.96 3.90
C GLN A 223 -9.19 -6.78 4.14
N VAL A 224 -8.21 -6.76 3.23
CA VAL A 224 -6.93 -7.46 3.44
C VAL A 224 -6.20 -6.96 4.69
N ARG A 225 -6.17 -5.64 4.94
CA ARG A 225 -5.55 -5.11 6.17
C ARG A 225 -6.21 -5.62 7.44
N ARG A 226 -7.56 -5.71 7.47
CA ARG A 226 -8.31 -6.26 8.61
C ARG A 226 -8.04 -7.76 8.81
N ILE A 227 -7.86 -8.51 7.73
CA ILE A 227 -7.51 -9.94 7.79
C ILE A 227 -6.13 -10.10 8.42
N VAL A 228 -5.12 -9.36 7.93
CA VAL A 228 -3.76 -9.38 8.48
C VAL A 228 -3.73 -8.96 9.96
N GLU A 229 -4.47 -7.92 10.33
CA GLU A 229 -4.57 -7.44 11.72
C GLU A 229 -5.18 -8.51 12.64
N ARG A 230 -6.28 -9.15 12.20
CA ARG A 230 -6.92 -10.25 12.95
C ARG A 230 -6.01 -11.46 13.10
N ALA A 231 -5.32 -11.87 12.04
CA ALA A 231 -4.35 -12.96 12.09
C ALA A 231 -3.22 -12.65 13.10
N GLY A 232 -2.71 -11.41 13.10
CA GLY A 232 -1.73 -10.97 14.08
C GLY A 232 -2.22 -11.05 15.52
N GLN A 233 -3.44 -10.58 15.79
CA GLN A 233 -4.06 -10.65 17.13
C GLN A 233 -4.19 -12.09 17.63
N ARG A 234 -4.53 -13.04 16.76
CA ARG A 234 -4.61 -14.48 17.12
C ARG A 234 -3.26 -15.09 17.43
N ALA A 235 -2.24 -14.74 16.65
CA ALA A 235 -0.87 -15.18 16.90
C ALA A 235 -0.23 -14.44 18.10
N GLY A 236 -0.98 -13.62 18.84
CA GLY A 236 -0.45 -12.82 19.96
C GLY A 236 0.55 -11.75 19.55
N VAL A 237 0.46 -11.27 18.30
CA VAL A 237 1.32 -10.21 17.77
C VAL A 237 0.50 -8.95 17.54
N GLU A 238 0.78 -7.92 18.30
CA GLU A 238 0.07 -6.64 18.19
C GLU A 238 0.55 -5.83 16.98
N HIS A 239 -0.36 -5.01 16.43
CA HIS A 239 -0.08 -4.03 15.37
C HIS A 239 0.51 -4.60 14.07
N VAL A 240 0.12 -5.82 13.69
CA VAL A 240 0.54 -6.42 12.41
C VAL A 240 -0.23 -5.76 11.25
N SER A 241 0.49 -5.47 10.19
CA SER A 241 -0.03 -4.91 8.95
C SER A 241 0.63 -5.59 7.75
N PRO A 242 0.11 -5.45 6.52
CA PRO A 242 0.81 -5.94 5.33
C PRO A 242 2.22 -5.36 5.18
N HIS A 243 2.44 -4.14 5.70
CA HIS A 243 3.78 -3.54 5.74
C HIS A 243 4.70 -4.25 6.73
N THR A 244 4.18 -4.63 7.88
CA THR A 244 4.89 -5.43 8.88
C THR A 244 5.32 -6.78 8.31
N LEU A 245 4.40 -7.52 7.65
CA LEU A 245 4.71 -8.79 6.98
C LEU A 245 5.80 -8.64 5.93
N ARG A 246 5.68 -7.63 5.06
CA ARG A 246 6.70 -7.35 4.05
C ARG A 246 8.08 -7.04 4.65
N HIS A 247 8.13 -6.30 5.76
CA HIS A 247 9.40 -6.02 6.46
C HIS A 247 9.95 -7.29 7.09
N THR A 248 9.09 -8.11 7.68
CA THR A 248 9.42 -9.43 8.24
C THR A 248 10.02 -10.34 7.17
N THR A 249 9.38 -10.47 6.00
CA THR A 249 9.92 -11.22 4.85
C THR A 249 11.32 -10.74 4.47
N ALA A 250 11.49 -9.42 4.33
CA ALA A 250 12.81 -8.85 3.98
C ALA A 250 13.88 -9.22 5.01
N THR A 251 13.55 -9.11 6.29
CA THR A 251 14.47 -9.41 7.39
C THR A 251 14.83 -10.89 7.42
N HIS A 252 13.84 -11.79 7.35
CA HIS A 252 14.07 -13.23 7.37
C HIS A 252 14.89 -13.71 6.17
N MET A 253 14.66 -13.15 4.99
CA MET A 253 15.49 -13.46 3.83
C MET A 253 16.95 -13.03 4.03
N LEU A 254 17.19 -11.83 4.60
CA LEU A 254 18.55 -11.37 4.91
C LEU A 254 19.22 -12.24 5.98
N GLU A 255 18.48 -12.61 7.04
CA GLU A 255 18.94 -13.53 8.09
C GLU A 255 19.22 -14.93 7.52
N GLY A 256 18.44 -15.40 6.54
CA GLY A 256 18.66 -16.62 5.79
C GLY A 256 19.81 -16.54 4.75
N GLY A 257 20.52 -15.40 4.71
CA GLY A 257 21.73 -15.25 3.86
C GLY A 257 21.46 -14.73 2.45
N ALA A 258 20.26 -14.26 2.13
CA ALA A 258 20.01 -13.63 0.83
C ALA A 258 20.78 -12.31 0.70
N ASP A 259 21.32 -12.06 -0.49
CA ASP A 259 21.94 -10.78 -0.80
C ASP A 259 20.93 -9.62 -0.76
N LEU A 260 21.33 -8.50 -0.17
CA LEU A 260 20.48 -7.31 -0.04
C LEU A 260 19.91 -6.83 -1.38
N ARG A 261 20.68 -6.92 -2.47
CA ARG A 261 20.24 -6.50 -3.81
C ARG A 261 19.12 -7.41 -4.33
N VAL A 262 19.22 -8.72 -4.08
CA VAL A 262 18.18 -9.69 -4.44
C VAL A 262 16.87 -9.39 -3.68
N VAL A 263 16.97 -9.13 -2.38
CA VAL A 263 15.81 -8.74 -1.56
C VAL A 263 15.20 -7.43 -2.04
N GLN A 264 16.02 -6.43 -2.37
CA GLN A 264 15.54 -5.14 -2.92
C GLN A 264 14.85 -5.31 -4.28
N GLU A 265 15.38 -6.19 -5.14
CA GLU A 265 14.82 -6.53 -6.45
C GLU A 265 13.45 -7.20 -6.29
N MET A 266 13.36 -8.25 -5.47
CA MET A 266 12.12 -8.96 -5.15
C MET A 266 11.05 -8.00 -4.61
N LEU A 267 11.43 -7.12 -3.71
CA LEU A 267 10.52 -6.16 -3.12
C LEU A 267 10.17 -4.97 -4.05
N GLY A 268 10.93 -4.71 -5.10
CA GLY A 268 10.68 -3.60 -6.03
C GLY A 268 10.92 -2.23 -5.38
N HIS A 269 12.13 -2.03 -4.83
CA HIS A 269 12.58 -0.73 -4.33
C HIS A 269 13.03 0.16 -5.49
N SER A 270 12.45 1.37 -5.61
CA SER A 270 12.62 2.28 -6.75
C SER A 270 13.99 2.98 -6.84
N SER A 271 14.88 2.81 -5.87
CA SER A 271 16.17 3.51 -5.81
C SER A 271 17.29 2.89 -6.67
N LEU A 272 17.08 1.70 -7.20
CA LEU A 272 17.97 1.08 -8.18
C LEU A 272 17.19 0.87 -9.48
N GLN A 273 16.99 1.95 -10.23
CA GLN A 273 16.34 1.93 -11.53
C GLN A 273 17.28 1.39 -12.60
N THR A 274 17.32 0.09 -12.75
CA THR A 274 17.52 -0.52 -14.05
C THR A 274 16.21 -1.17 -14.45
N THR A 275 15.65 -0.77 -15.58
CA THR A 275 14.56 -1.48 -16.26
C THR A 275 15.18 -2.80 -16.76
N GLN A 276 15.36 -3.76 -15.84
CA GLN A 276 15.78 -5.09 -16.22
C GLN A 276 14.54 -5.77 -16.83
N ILE A 277 14.65 -6.11 -18.10
CA ILE A 277 13.75 -7.06 -18.74
C ILE A 277 13.93 -8.36 -17.98
N TYR A 278 12.90 -8.76 -17.19
CA TYR A 278 12.92 -10.02 -16.45
C TYR A 278 12.96 -11.17 -17.44
N THR A 279 14.15 -11.75 -17.64
CA THR A 279 14.34 -12.96 -18.43
C THR A 279 14.05 -14.19 -17.57
N HIS A 280 13.79 -15.34 -18.18
CA HIS A 280 13.65 -16.63 -17.49
C HIS A 280 14.84 -16.92 -16.56
N VAL A 281 16.03 -16.48 -16.91
CA VAL A 281 17.27 -16.66 -16.12
C VAL A 281 17.24 -15.86 -14.82
N SER A 282 16.66 -14.64 -14.84
CA SER A 282 16.54 -13.83 -13.63
C SER A 282 15.50 -14.40 -12.65
N ALA A 283 14.38 -14.95 -13.14
CA ALA A 283 13.37 -15.59 -12.31
C ALA A 283 13.89 -16.86 -11.62
N GLN A 284 14.63 -17.71 -12.34
CA GLN A 284 15.26 -18.91 -11.77
C GLN A 284 16.33 -18.58 -10.73
N ARG A 285 17.07 -17.50 -10.93
CA ARG A 285 18.05 -17.03 -9.93
C ARG A 285 17.34 -16.56 -8.66
N LEU A 286 16.28 -15.77 -8.80
CA LEU A 286 15.47 -15.30 -7.66
C LEU A 286 14.86 -16.48 -6.89
N LYS A 287 14.33 -17.49 -7.59
CA LYS A 287 13.75 -18.69 -6.97
C LYS A 287 14.80 -19.45 -6.17
N ARG A 288 16.00 -19.70 -6.72
CA ARG A 288 17.09 -20.37 -5.99
C ARG A 288 17.50 -19.64 -4.71
N VAL A 289 17.64 -18.31 -4.76
CA VAL A 289 17.97 -17.53 -3.57
C VAL A 289 16.84 -17.56 -2.55
N TYR A 290 15.59 -17.52 -3.02
CA TYR A 290 14.41 -17.66 -2.19
C TYR A 290 14.40 -19.01 -1.47
N ASP A 291 14.57 -20.11 -2.19
CA ASP A 291 14.56 -21.47 -1.65
C ASP A 291 15.66 -21.73 -0.61
N GLN A 292 16.77 -20.99 -0.70
CA GLN A 292 17.87 -21.08 0.27
C GLN A 292 17.65 -20.23 1.53
N ALA A 293 16.93 -19.12 1.40
CA ALA A 293 16.92 -18.08 2.44
C ALA A 293 15.56 -17.88 3.11
N HIS A 294 14.45 -18.27 2.49
CA HIS A 294 13.12 -18.02 3.04
C HIS A 294 12.69 -19.18 3.97
N PRO A 295 12.19 -18.88 5.20
CA PRO A 295 11.81 -19.93 6.17
C PRO A 295 10.66 -20.86 5.70
N ARG A 296 9.90 -20.46 4.69
CA ARG A 296 8.78 -21.23 4.10
C ARG A 296 8.95 -21.39 2.58
N ALA A 297 10.18 -21.73 2.18
CA ALA A 297 10.51 -22.01 0.79
C ALA A 297 9.92 -23.34 0.32
#